data_e3e767b264b86a52514f3c90279e6c63
#
_entry.id   e3e767b264b86a52514f3c90279e6c63
#
_cell.length_a   1.000
_cell.length_b   1.000
_cell.length_c   1.000
_cell.angle_alpha   90.00
_cell.angle_beta   90.00
_cell.angle_gamma   90.00
#
_symmetry.space_group_name_H-M   'P 1'
#
loop_
_entity.id
_entity.type
_entity.pdbx_description
1 polymer ?
#
loop_
_entity_poly.entity_id
_entity_poly.type
_entity_poly.pdbx_seq_one_letter_code
_entity_poly.pdbx_strand_id
1 'polypeptide(L)'
;ISIMWGTYICFLIAVIVFFILLSLGSLGFMPTFEQLENPKANLATEVYSDSGELIGYIGIQNRSNVTYKDISPNLINALVATEDARFYEHSGIDLRSLLRVLTKTVLGGDKSSGGGSTLTQQLAKNLFPREQKSKLGTVFAKLKEWVVAVKLERNYSKEEIFSMYLNTVDYGSNAYGIKAASHIFFSKKPSELEVEEAAVLVGLLKAPTAYSPVRNPENANRRRNVVLGQMQKYNYISEQEFKEKSANPIKLRFNPQSHDEGIATYFREMLRNYMKEWCKTHYKANGENYDVHKDGLKIYTTINYKMQKYAEEAVKEHFTSLQSEFFKHTKGYKDAPFTGIRSEERRVGKECHDECR
;
A
#
# COMPACT_ATOMS: atom_id res chain seq x y z
N ILE A 1 -47.06 21.92 -16.97
CA ILE A 1 -46.69 21.47 -15.61
C ILE A 1 -46.70 19.96 -15.54
N SER A 2 -47.77 19.26 -15.92
CA SER A 2 -47.90 17.78 -15.87
C SER A 2 -46.81 17.05 -16.70
N ILE A 3 -46.51 17.53 -17.90
CA ILE A 3 -45.44 16.96 -18.76
C ILE A 3 -44.06 17.11 -18.10
N MET A 4 -43.77 18.26 -17.50
CA MET A 4 -42.50 18.46 -16.77
C MET A 4 -42.34 17.50 -15.57
N TRP A 5 -43.40 17.32 -14.80
CA TRP A 5 -43.37 16.36 -13.69
C TRP A 5 -43.26 14.91 -14.20
N GLY A 6 -43.94 14.59 -15.30
CA GLY A 6 -43.84 13.28 -15.94
C GLY A 6 -42.41 12.98 -16.42
N THR A 7 -41.78 13.90 -17.13
CA THR A 7 -40.34 13.74 -17.58
C THR A 7 -39.39 13.63 -16.41
N TYR A 8 -39.60 14.39 -15.34
CA TYR A 8 -38.76 14.34 -14.13
C TYR A 8 -38.89 12.97 -13.44
N ILE A 9 -40.09 12.46 -13.27
CA ILE A 9 -40.35 11.13 -12.66
C ILE A 9 -39.74 10.02 -13.53
N CYS A 10 -39.94 10.05 -14.84
CA CYS A 10 -39.30 9.09 -15.75
C CYS A 10 -37.76 9.11 -15.65
N PHE A 11 -37.17 10.29 -15.56
CA PHE A 11 -35.73 10.42 -15.37
C PHE A 11 -35.28 9.81 -14.04
N LEU A 12 -35.97 10.07 -12.93
CA LEU A 12 -35.65 9.48 -11.62
C LEU A 12 -35.76 7.95 -11.67
N ILE A 13 -36.81 7.41 -12.28
CA ILE A 13 -36.97 5.96 -12.43
C ILE A 13 -35.83 5.40 -13.26
N ALA A 14 -35.46 6.01 -14.38
CA ALA A 14 -34.35 5.58 -15.22
C ALA A 14 -33.01 5.55 -14.45
N VAL A 15 -32.73 6.57 -13.61
CA VAL A 15 -31.56 6.59 -12.75
C VAL A 15 -31.59 5.45 -11.73
N ILE A 16 -32.72 5.21 -11.09
CA ILE A 16 -32.88 4.11 -10.12
C ILE A 16 -32.66 2.77 -10.80
N VAL A 17 -33.29 2.53 -11.92
CA VAL A 17 -33.13 1.28 -12.70
C VAL A 17 -31.69 1.09 -13.13
N PHE A 18 -31.03 2.15 -13.60
CA PHE A 18 -29.62 2.12 -13.95
C PHE A 18 -28.73 1.66 -12.78
N PHE A 19 -28.91 2.21 -11.58
CA PHE A 19 -28.14 1.79 -10.40
C PHE A 19 -28.49 0.38 -9.93
N ILE A 20 -29.72 -0.08 -10.09
CA ILE A 20 -30.11 -1.47 -9.82
C ILE A 20 -29.39 -2.40 -10.79
N LEU A 21 -29.43 -2.15 -12.09
CA LEU A 21 -28.72 -2.95 -13.11
C LEU A 21 -27.22 -2.97 -12.88
N LEU A 22 -26.63 -1.82 -12.49
CA LEU A 22 -25.24 -1.72 -12.13
C LEU A 22 -24.92 -2.59 -10.90
N SER A 23 -25.75 -2.53 -9.86
CA SER A 23 -25.58 -3.31 -8.62
C SER A 23 -25.72 -4.82 -8.82
N LEU A 24 -26.54 -5.26 -9.77
CA LEU A 24 -26.75 -6.66 -10.15
C LEU A 24 -25.62 -7.20 -11.07
N GLY A 25 -24.70 -6.34 -11.51
CA GLY A 25 -23.60 -6.75 -12.40
C GLY A 25 -23.99 -6.90 -13.88
N SER A 26 -25.21 -6.57 -14.26
CA SER A 26 -25.69 -6.64 -15.65
C SER A 26 -24.94 -5.73 -16.61
N LEU A 27 -24.31 -4.68 -16.07
CA LEU A 27 -23.50 -3.69 -16.80
C LEU A 27 -21.98 -3.92 -16.61
N GLY A 28 -21.57 -5.18 -16.44
CA GLY A 28 -20.19 -5.61 -16.30
C GLY A 28 -19.83 -6.04 -14.87
N PHE A 29 -18.64 -6.58 -14.68
CA PHE A 29 -18.20 -7.15 -13.40
C PHE A 29 -18.55 -6.26 -12.20
N MET A 30 -19.23 -6.87 -11.23
CA MET A 30 -19.53 -6.32 -9.93
C MET A 30 -19.20 -7.38 -8.88
N PRO A 31 -18.47 -7.07 -7.82
CA PRO A 31 -18.13 -8.06 -6.81
C PRO A 31 -19.38 -8.61 -6.13
N THR A 32 -19.40 -9.93 -5.94
CA THR A 32 -20.44 -10.61 -5.16
C THR A 32 -20.29 -10.30 -3.69
N PHE A 33 -21.33 -10.60 -2.91
CA PHE A 33 -21.30 -10.44 -1.45
C PHE A 33 -20.15 -11.26 -0.83
N GLU A 34 -19.99 -12.51 -1.25
CA GLU A 34 -18.92 -13.40 -0.81
C GLU A 34 -17.50 -12.87 -1.11
N GLN A 35 -17.33 -12.21 -2.26
CA GLN A 35 -16.06 -11.56 -2.61
C GLN A 35 -15.77 -10.29 -1.80
N LEU A 36 -16.82 -9.63 -1.31
CA LEU A 36 -16.70 -8.49 -0.40
C LEU A 36 -16.42 -8.96 1.03
N GLU A 37 -17.04 -10.05 1.44
CA GLU A 37 -16.87 -10.66 2.78
C GLU A 37 -15.47 -11.27 2.96
N ASN A 38 -14.95 -11.85 1.90
CA ASN A 38 -13.58 -12.36 1.82
C ASN A 38 -12.86 -11.69 0.65
N PRO A 39 -12.50 -10.41 0.75
CA PRO A 39 -11.67 -9.79 -0.27
C PRO A 39 -10.40 -10.63 -0.34
N LYS A 40 -10.17 -11.26 -1.51
CA LYS A 40 -8.96 -12.08 -1.74
C LYS A 40 -7.74 -11.22 -1.42
N ALA A 41 -7.34 -11.23 -0.16
CA ALA A 41 -6.08 -10.66 0.24
C ALA A 41 -5.03 -11.42 -0.57
N ASN A 42 -4.23 -10.70 -1.36
CA ASN A 42 -3.07 -11.31 -2.01
C ASN A 42 -2.22 -11.90 -0.89
N LEU A 43 -2.30 -13.20 -0.69
CA LEU A 43 -1.57 -13.90 0.34
C LEU A 43 -0.18 -14.17 -0.21
N ALA A 44 0.85 -13.82 0.56
CA ALA A 44 2.21 -14.21 0.21
C ALA A 44 2.31 -15.74 0.16
N THR A 45 3.04 -16.25 -0.79
CA THR A 45 3.35 -17.68 -0.88
C THR A 45 4.34 -18.05 0.23
N GLU A 46 4.00 -19.03 1.01
CA GLU A 46 4.81 -19.55 2.12
C GLU A 46 5.73 -20.66 1.61
N VAL A 47 7.00 -20.63 2.03
CA VAL A 47 8.00 -21.65 1.67
C VAL A 47 8.44 -22.38 2.94
N TYR A 48 8.30 -23.70 2.92
CA TYR A 48 8.56 -24.59 4.05
C TYR A 48 9.76 -25.51 3.79
N SER A 49 10.47 -25.86 4.88
CA SER A 49 11.54 -26.86 4.88
C SER A 49 11.00 -28.29 4.72
N ASP A 50 11.89 -29.26 4.68
CA ASP A 50 11.58 -30.71 4.69
C ASP A 50 10.81 -31.16 5.94
N SER A 51 11.06 -30.51 7.05
CA SER A 51 10.44 -30.76 8.36
C SER A 51 9.24 -29.86 8.67
N GLY A 52 8.85 -28.98 7.72
CA GLY A 52 7.67 -28.12 7.84
C GLY A 52 7.90 -26.81 8.56
N GLU A 53 9.16 -26.42 8.87
CA GLU A 53 9.43 -25.08 9.36
C GLU A 53 9.37 -24.06 8.22
N LEU A 54 8.83 -22.89 8.52
CA LEU A 54 8.76 -21.78 7.59
C LEU A 54 10.16 -21.20 7.35
N ILE A 55 10.66 -21.31 6.13
CA ILE A 55 11.96 -20.73 5.72
C ILE A 55 11.86 -19.34 5.14
N GLY A 56 10.67 -18.93 4.73
CA GLY A 56 10.41 -17.59 4.25
C GLY A 56 9.19 -17.50 3.35
N TYR A 57 9.07 -16.39 2.66
CA TYR A 57 7.95 -16.09 1.78
C TYR A 57 8.42 -15.75 0.37
N ILE A 58 7.57 -15.98 -0.64
CA ILE A 58 7.73 -15.47 -1.99
C ILE A 58 6.57 -14.50 -2.24
N GLY A 59 6.89 -13.29 -2.68
CA GLY A 59 5.91 -12.22 -2.88
C GLY A 59 5.92 -11.23 -1.73
N ILE A 60 4.90 -10.38 -1.72
CA ILE A 60 4.82 -9.29 -0.76
C ILE A 60 4.49 -9.86 0.62
N GLN A 61 5.51 -10.03 1.44
CA GLN A 61 5.37 -10.24 2.86
C GLN A 61 4.64 -9.04 3.47
N ASN A 62 3.76 -9.27 4.40
CA ASN A 62 3.11 -8.33 5.29
C ASN A 62 1.64 -8.01 5.01
N ARG A 63 0.83 -9.08 4.97
CA ARG A 63 -0.59 -8.90 5.29
C ARG A 63 -0.97 -9.69 6.54
N SER A 64 -0.23 -9.49 7.64
CA SER A 64 -0.85 -9.70 8.94
C SER A 64 -1.77 -8.49 9.15
N ASN A 65 -3.07 -8.75 9.03
CA ASN A 65 -4.09 -7.73 9.17
C ASN A 65 -3.96 -7.07 10.55
N VAL A 66 -3.79 -5.77 10.54
CA VAL A 66 -3.84 -4.93 11.74
C VAL A 66 -5.31 -4.65 12.02
N THR A 67 -5.75 -4.89 13.22
CA THR A 67 -7.10 -4.51 13.66
C THR A 67 -7.14 -3.02 14.04
N TYR A 68 -8.32 -2.42 14.06
CA TYR A 68 -8.47 -1.00 14.42
C TYR A 68 -7.84 -0.65 15.78
N LYS A 69 -7.90 -1.57 16.74
CA LYS A 69 -7.32 -1.41 18.09
C LYS A 69 -5.79 -1.36 18.10
N ASP A 70 -5.15 -1.93 17.09
CA ASP A 70 -3.69 -1.95 16.93
C ASP A 70 -3.15 -0.72 16.17
N ILE A 71 -4.01 0.25 15.86
CA ILE A 71 -3.66 1.45 15.11
C ILE A 71 -3.53 2.64 16.05
N SER A 72 -2.45 3.41 15.89
CA SER A 72 -2.26 4.65 16.66
C SER A 72 -3.41 5.64 16.41
N PRO A 73 -3.98 6.26 17.45
CA PRO A 73 -4.92 7.38 17.29
C PRO A 73 -4.39 8.51 16.40
N ASN A 74 -3.08 8.75 16.42
CA ASN A 74 -2.43 9.75 15.57
C ASN A 74 -2.61 9.43 14.09
N LEU A 75 -2.50 8.14 13.71
CA LEU A 75 -2.67 7.71 12.33
C LEU A 75 -4.14 7.79 11.90
N ILE A 76 -5.07 7.43 12.79
CA ILE A 76 -6.51 7.55 12.53
C ILE A 76 -6.86 9.02 12.26
N ASN A 77 -6.44 9.91 13.15
CA ASN A 77 -6.70 11.34 13.04
C ASN A 77 -6.06 11.96 11.78
N ALA A 78 -4.81 11.60 11.47
CA ALA A 78 -4.11 12.07 10.27
C ALA A 78 -4.83 11.65 8.99
N LEU A 79 -5.27 10.38 8.90
CA LEU A 79 -5.96 9.86 7.73
C LEU A 79 -7.34 10.49 7.57
N VAL A 80 -8.14 10.54 8.63
CA VAL A 80 -9.47 11.16 8.62
C VAL A 80 -9.36 12.63 8.25
N ALA A 81 -8.48 13.40 8.90
CA ALA A 81 -8.31 14.83 8.61
C ALA A 81 -7.92 15.10 7.16
N THR A 82 -7.15 14.22 6.54
CA THR A 82 -6.54 14.46 5.22
C THR A 82 -7.39 13.93 4.07
N GLU A 83 -7.89 12.71 4.20
CA GLU A 83 -8.55 12.00 3.10
C GLU A 83 -10.08 12.10 3.18
N ASP A 84 -10.65 12.05 4.38
CA ASP A 84 -12.11 12.00 4.55
C ASP A 84 -12.56 12.54 5.92
N ALA A 85 -12.55 13.87 6.07
CA ALA A 85 -12.81 14.53 7.35
C ALA A 85 -14.21 14.25 7.95
N ARG A 86 -15.13 13.73 7.15
CA ARG A 86 -16.48 13.34 7.57
C ARG A 86 -16.74 11.85 7.45
N PHE A 87 -15.70 11.04 7.53
CA PHE A 87 -15.76 9.60 7.37
C PHE A 87 -16.85 8.95 8.23
N TYR A 88 -17.04 9.42 9.44
CA TYR A 88 -18.02 8.88 10.39
C TYR A 88 -19.45 9.39 10.19
N GLU A 89 -19.66 10.38 9.29
CA GLU A 89 -20.95 11.04 9.07
C GLU A 89 -21.73 10.53 7.85
N HIS A 90 -21.07 9.82 6.93
CA HIS A 90 -21.68 9.34 5.69
C HIS A 90 -21.60 7.83 5.55
N SER A 91 -22.40 7.26 4.64
CA SER A 91 -22.46 5.81 4.33
C SER A 91 -21.87 5.51 2.96
N GLY A 92 -20.56 5.73 2.79
CA GLY A 92 -19.79 5.42 1.59
C GLY A 92 -19.71 6.55 0.56
N ILE A 93 -20.70 7.45 0.51
CA ILE A 93 -20.73 8.60 -0.39
C ILE A 93 -20.95 9.87 0.43
N ASP A 94 -20.05 10.83 0.29
CA ASP A 94 -20.17 12.16 0.90
C ASP A 94 -20.74 13.18 -0.11
N LEU A 95 -22.05 13.35 -0.11
CA LEU A 95 -22.75 14.28 -1.01
C LEU A 95 -22.32 15.74 -0.80
N ARG A 96 -22.02 16.17 0.45
CA ARG A 96 -21.56 17.53 0.71
C ARG A 96 -20.18 17.79 0.13
N SER A 97 -19.26 16.82 0.20
CA SER A 97 -17.95 16.92 -0.45
C SER A 97 -18.07 16.90 -1.97
N LEU A 98 -18.96 16.10 -2.55
CA LEU A 98 -19.24 16.11 -3.98
C LEU A 98 -19.76 17.46 -4.46
N LEU A 99 -20.73 18.04 -3.76
CA LEU A 99 -21.28 19.38 -4.05
C LEU A 99 -20.20 20.46 -3.92
N ARG A 100 -19.36 20.39 -2.89
CA ARG A 100 -18.23 21.31 -2.72
C ARG A 100 -17.26 21.23 -3.90
N VAL A 101 -16.89 20.03 -4.35
CA VAL A 101 -16.00 19.84 -5.50
C VAL A 101 -16.67 20.37 -6.77
N LEU A 102 -17.96 20.09 -6.98
CA LEU A 102 -18.69 20.57 -8.15
C LEU A 102 -18.73 22.11 -8.18
N THR A 103 -19.08 22.75 -7.08
CA THR A 103 -19.21 24.21 -7.03
C THR A 103 -17.88 24.92 -7.06
N LYS A 104 -16.91 24.53 -6.26
CA LYS A 104 -15.61 25.24 -6.16
C LYS A 104 -14.64 24.88 -7.28
N THR A 105 -14.55 23.58 -7.65
CA THR A 105 -13.57 23.15 -8.63
C THR A 105 -14.08 23.27 -10.06
N VAL A 106 -15.33 22.84 -10.34
CA VAL A 106 -15.87 22.84 -11.71
C VAL A 106 -16.36 24.22 -12.09
N LEU A 107 -17.12 24.91 -11.21
CA LEU A 107 -17.69 26.22 -11.50
C LEU A 107 -16.75 27.37 -11.09
N GLY A 108 -15.98 27.22 -10.00
CA GLY A 108 -15.09 28.25 -9.48
C GLY A 108 -13.64 28.16 -9.93
N GLY A 109 -13.24 27.09 -10.66
CA GLY A 109 -11.87 26.89 -11.13
C GLY A 109 -10.83 26.60 -10.02
N ASP A 110 -11.24 26.52 -8.75
CA ASP A 110 -10.36 26.30 -7.61
C ASP A 110 -9.97 24.82 -7.47
N LYS A 111 -8.76 24.50 -7.89
CA LYS A 111 -8.18 23.14 -7.80
C LYS A 111 -7.70 22.78 -6.38
N SER A 112 -7.72 23.73 -5.44
CA SER A 112 -7.25 23.52 -4.06
C SER A 112 -8.32 22.94 -3.14
N SER A 113 -9.57 22.83 -3.59
CA SER A 113 -10.73 22.47 -2.76
C SER A 113 -10.76 21.02 -2.25
N GLY A 114 -9.72 20.24 -2.47
CA GLY A 114 -9.57 18.85 -2.01
C GLY A 114 -10.31 17.84 -2.86
N GLY A 115 -10.15 16.56 -2.55
CA GLY A 115 -10.82 15.44 -3.22
C GLY A 115 -12.28 15.28 -2.79
N GLY A 116 -13.12 14.72 -3.67
CA GLY A 116 -14.51 14.36 -3.36
C GLY A 116 -14.73 12.86 -3.18
N SER A 117 -13.65 12.06 -3.11
CA SER A 117 -13.73 10.60 -2.90
C SER A 117 -13.57 10.27 -1.43
N THR A 118 -14.43 9.39 -0.91
CA THR A 118 -14.37 8.91 0.47
C THR A 118 -13.33 7.81 0.63
N LEU A 119 -12.92 7.51 1.88
CA LEU A 119 -12.04 6.37 2.20
C LEU A 119 -12.64 5.03 1.71
N THR A 120 -13.95 4.86 1.86
CA THR A 120 -14.64 3.65 1.40
C THR A 120 -14.61 3.51 -0.12
N GLN A 121 -14.71 4.62 -0.87
CA GLN A 121 -14.54 4.60 -2.33
C GLN A 121 -13.10 4.30 -2.76
N GLN A 122 -12.11 4.80 -2.00
CA GLN A 122 -10.72 4.48 -2.24
C GLN A 122 -10.42 3.00 -1.94
N LEU A 123 -11.01 2.45 -0.86
CA LEU A 123 -10.94 1.01 -0.56
C LEU A 123 -11.57 0.19 -1.70
N ALA A 124 -12.77 0.55 -2.16
CA ALA A 124 -13.44 -0.14 -3.28
C ALA A 124 -12.56 -0.16 -4.54
N LYS A 125 -11.89 0.94 -4.86
CA LYS A 125 -10.93 1.03 -5.97
C LYS A 125 -9.70 0.13 -5.79
N ASN A 126 -9.20 0.00 -4.56
CA ASN A 126 -8.01 -0.81 -4.27
C ASN A 126 -8.33 -2.32 -4.30
N LEU A 127 -9.52 -2.71 -3.83
CA LEU A 127 -9.98 -4.09 -3.86
C LEU A 127 -10.36 -4.55 -5.28
N PHE A 128 -10.91 -3.63 -6.08
CA PHE A 128 -11.41 -3.92 -7.43
C PHE A 128 -10.85 -2.91 -8.43
N PRO A 129 -9.60 -3.14 -8.90
CA PRO A 129 -8.91 -2.22 -9.79
C PRO A 129 -9.67 -2.02 -11.12
N ARG A 130 -9.50 -0.84 -11.71
CA ARG A 130 -10.14 -0.47 -12.98
C ARG A 130 -9.44 -1.15 -14.15
N GLU A 131 -10.19 -1.86 -14.98
CA GLU A 131 -9.68 -2.46 -16.22
C GLU A 131 -9.72 -1.51 -17.43
N GLN A 132 -10.47 -0.42 -17.36
CA GLN A 132 -10.82 0.37 -18.54
C GLN A 132 -9.96 1.63 -18.71
N LYS A 133 -9.51 1.84 -19.96
CA LYS A 133 -8.62 2.95 -20.38
C LYS A 133 -9.34 4.15 -21.02
N SER A 134 -10.67 4.08 -21.27
CA SER A 134 -11.41 5.18 -21.93
C SER A 134 -11.98 6.19 -20.92
N LYS A 135 -12.24 7.42 -21.36
CA LYS A 135 -12.85 8.47 -20.52
C LYS A 135 -14.22 8.07 -20.00
N LEU A 136 -15.09 7.52 -20.86
CA LEU A 136 -16.40 7.01 -20.46
C LEU A 136 -16.29 5.84 -19.50
N GLY A 137 -15.34 4.91 -19.74
CA GLY A 137 -15.05 3.81 -18.85
C GLY A 137 -14.59 4.28 -17.47
N THR A 138 -13.87 5.40 -17.37
CA THR A 138 -13.46 5.99 -16.09
C THR A 138 -14.67 6.49 -15.29
N VAL A 139 -15.65 7.15 -15.94
CA VAL A 139 -16.90 7.57 -15.28
C VAL A 139 -17.68 6.35 -14.79
N PHE A 140 -17.81 5.35 -15.65
CA PHE A 140 -18.51 4.11 -15.31
C PHE A 140 -17.85 3.35 -14.14
N ALA A 141 -16.54 3.26 -14.15
CA ALA A 141 -15.77 2.70 -13.04
C ALA A 141 -16.00 3.49 -11.74
N LYS A 142 -16.10 4.82 -11.81
CA LYS A 142 -16.42 5.65 -10.65
C LYS A 142 -17.81 5.38 -10.08
N LEU A 143 -18.80 5.20 -10.93
CA LEU A 143 -20.15 4.83 -10.49
C LEU A 143 -20.17 3.43 -9.84
N LYS A 144 -19.40 2.48 -10.36
CA LYS A 144 -19.22 1.16 -9.72
C LYS A 144 -18.57 1.29 -8.35
N GLU A 145 -17.52 2.10 -8.21
CA GLU A 145 -16.89 2.39 -6.90
C GLU A 145 -17.92 2.91 -5.88
N TRP A 146 -18.87 3.75 -6.29
CA TRP A 146 -19.94 4.24 -5.41
C TRP A 146 -20.84 3.11 -4.93
N VAL A 147 -21.29 2.24 -5.85
CA VAL A 147 -22.13 1.09 -5.49
C VAL A 147 -21.39 0.13 -4.54
N VAL A 148 -20.12 -0.16 -4.83
CA VAL A 148 -19.29 -1.02 -3.97
C VAL A 148 -19.07 -0.37 -2.60
N ALA A 149 -18.80 0.95 -2.55
CA ALA A 149 -18.63 1.67 -1.30
C ALA A 149 -19.89 1.59 -0.42
N VAL A 150 -21.07 1.77 -1.00
CA VAL A 150 -22.35 1.60 -0.27
C VAL A 150 -22.55 0.16 0.20
N LYS A 151 -22.18 -0.83 -0.61
CA LYS A 151 -22.23 -2.26 -0.20
C LYS A 151 -21.27 -2.53 0.97
N LEU A 152 -20.07 -2.00 0.94
CA LEU A 152 -19.09 -2.13 2.03
C LEU A 152 -19.63 -1.53 3.34
N GLU A 153 -20.15 -0.30 3.29
CA GLU A 153 -20.70 0.38 4.47
C GLU A 153 -21.97 -0.28 5.06
N ARG A 154 -22.65 -1.10 4.29
CA ARG A 154 -23.79 -1.89 4.79
C ARG A 154 -23.36 -3.14 5.54
N ASN A 155 -22.18 -3.67 5.22
CA ASN A 155 -21.72 -4.97 5.72
C ASN A 155 -20.61 -4.86 6.77
N TYR A 156 -19.88 -3.75 6.76
CA TYR A 156 -18.73 -3.52 7.64
C TYR A 156 -18.91 -2.25 8.45
N SER A 157 -18.44 -2.28 9.68
CA SER A 157 -18.33 -1.11 10.54
C SER A 157 -17.28 -0.14 9.99
N LYS A 158 -17.34 1.11 10.43
CA LYS A 158 -16.34 2.14 10.10
C LYS A 158 -14.92 1.70 10.49
N GLU A 159 -14.78 1.07 11.64
CA GLU A 159 -13.51 0.55 12.15
C GLU A 159 -12.93 -0.57 11.25
N GLU A 160 -13.79 -1.48 10.79
CA GLU A 160 -13.39 -2.53 9.86
C GLU A 160 -12.98 -1.96 8.50
N ILE A 161 -13.77 -1.06 7.92
CA ILE A 161 -13.45 -0.37 6.65
C ILE A 161 -12.13 0.37 6.76
N PHE A 162 -11.89 1.05 7.88
CA PHE A 162 -10.65 1.77 8.14
C PHE A 162 -9.45 0.82 8.17
N SER A 163 -9.57 -0.28 8.91
CA SER A 163 -8.55 -1.32 8.99
C SER A 163 -8.28 -1.98 7.63
N MET A 164 -9.33 -2.34 6.90
CA MET A 164 -9.22 -2.89 5.55
C MET A 164 -8.49 -1.94 4.60
N TYR A 165 -8.78 -0.65 4.66
CA TYR A 165 -8.11 0.37 3.86
C TYR A 165 -6.62 0.42 4.16
N LEU A 166 -6.23 0.59 5.42
CA LEU A 166 -4.83 0.66 5.83
C LEU A 166 -4.04 -0.63 5.55
N ASN A 167 -4.70 -1.78 5.60
CA ASN A 167 -4.09 -3.07 5.28
C ASN A 167 -3.93 -3.30 3.76
N THR A 168 -4.62 -2.53 2.92
CA THR A 168 -4.67 -2.77 1.46
C THR A 168 -3.80 -1.80 0.67
N VAL A 169 -3.57 -0.58 1.17
CA VAL A 169 -2.89 0.48 0.43
C VAL A 169 -1.40 0.24 0.28
N ASP A 170 -0.85 0.71 -0.84
CA ASP A 170 0.59 0.74 -1.12
C ASP A 170 1.21 2.04 -0.60
N TYR A 171 2.26 1.92 0.22
CA TYR A 171 3.05 3.03 0.76
C TYR A 171 4.37 3.25 0.02
N GLY A 172 4.63 2.49 -1.04
CA GLY A 172 5.93 2.49 -1.73
C GLY A 172 7.02 1.71 -0.98
N SER A 173 8.20 1.62 -1.58
CA SER A 173 9.34 0.86 -1.00
C SER A 173 8.97 -0.60 -0.64
N ASN A 174 8.10 -1.23 -1.44
CA ASN A 174 7.53 -2.56 -1.20
C ASN A 174 6.71 -2.68 0.11
N ALA A 175 6.29 -1.55 0.69
CA ALA A 175 5.48 -1.52 1.89
C ALA A 175 3.98 -1.58 1.54
N TYR A 176 3.40 -2.78 1.54
CA TYR A 176 1.97 -2.97 1.36
C TYR A 176 1.28 -3.16 2.71
N GLY A 177 0.34 -2.26 3.00
CA GLY A 177 -0.34 -2.18 4.30
C GLY A 177 0.47 -1.48 5.38
N ILE A 178 -0.26 -1.02 6.40
CA ILE A 178 0.27 -0.13 7.45
C ILE A 178 1.33 -0.80 8.32
N LYS A 179 1.22 -2.12 8.57
CA LYS A 179 2.19 -2.84 9.40
C LYS A 179 3.56 -2.86 8.73
N ALA A 180 3.59 -3.14 7.43
CA ALA A 180 4.82 -3.09 6.65
C ALA A 180 5.38 -1.67 6.60
N ALA A 181 4.54 -0.68 6.32
CA ALA A 181 4.96 0.70 6.22
C ALA A 181 5.56 1.24 7.53
N SER A 182 4.90 1.03 8.67
CA SER A 182 5.40 1.47 9.98
C SER A 182 6.73 0.81 10.34
N HIS A 183 6.89 -0.48 10.03
CA HIS A 183 8.13 -1.19 10.26
C HIS A 183 9.26 -0.72 9.33
N ILE A 184 8.99 -0.63 8.01
CA ILE A 184 10.00 -0.25 7.01
C ILE A 184 10.49 1.18 7.20
N PHE A 185 9.59 2.14 7.42
CA PHE A 185 9.98 3.55 7.51
C PHE A 185 10.44 3.98 8.90
N PHE A 186 9.91 3.35 9.96
CA PHE A 186 10.14 3.81 11.34
C PHE A 186 10.59 2.73 12.31
N SER A 187 10.66 1.44 11.91
CA SER A 187 10.97 0.29 12.78
C SER A 187 10.06 0.23 14.02
N LYS A 188 8.78 0.60 13.85
CA LYS A 188 7.75 0.67 14.90
C LYS A 188 6.53 -0.16 14.54
N LYS A 189 5.73 -0.52 15.55
CA LYS A 189 4.37 -1.05 15.35
C LYS A 189 3.42 0.08 14.94
N PRO A 190 2.30 -0.22 14.23
CA PRO A 190 1.29 0.80 13.88
C PRO A 190 0.69 1.53 15.09
N SER A 191 0.62 0.88 16.25
CA SER A 191 0.14 1.47 17.52
C SER A 191 1.11 2.48 18.16
N GLU A 192 2.39 2.43 17.77
CA GLU A 192 3.46 3.24 18.37
C GLU A 192 3.80 4.49 17.54
N LEU A 193 3.09 4.70 16.42
CA LEU A 193 3.35 5.82 15.52
C LEU A 193 3.05 7.17 16.19
N GLU A 194 4.02 8.06 16.13
CA GLU A 194 3.89 9.44 16.58
C GLU A 194 3.19 10.31 15.52
N VAL A 195 2.78 11.51 15.90
CA VAL A 195 2.00 12.43 15.04
C VAL A 195 2.72 12.68 13.71
N GLU A 196 4.00 13.03 13.73
CA GLU A 196 4.79 13.31 12.55
C GLU A 196 5.03 12.09 11.67
N GLU A 197 5.20 10.91 12.26
CA GLU A 197 5.39 9.64 11.56
C GLU A 197 4.08 9.22 10.87
N ALA A 198 2.96 9.32 11.57
CA ALA A 198 1.62 9.12 11.03
C ALA A 198 1.35 10.07 9.85
N ALA A 199 1.72 11.34 9.98
CA ALA A 199 1.55 12.33 8.92
C ALA A 199 2.41 12.03 7.68
N VAL A 200 3.61 11.45 7.83
CA VAL A 200 4.43 10.98 6.71
C VAL A 200 3.74 9.84 5.99
N LEU A 201 3.29 8.81 6.72
CA LEU A 201 2.64 7.64 6.11
C LEU A 201 1.34 8.03 5.38
N VAL A 202 0.51 8.88 5.97
CA VAL A 202 -0.68 9.40 5.28
C VAL A 202 -0.30 10.26 4.07
N GLY A 203 0.79 10.99 4.16
CA GLY A 203 1.34 11.76 3.04
C GLY A 203 1.69 10.91 1.82
N LEU A 204 2.23 9.71 2.04
CA LEU A 204 2.59 8.75 0.99
C LEU A 204 1.39 8.27 0.17
N LEU A 205 0.20 8.16 0.76
CA LEU A 205 -1.00 7.61 0.11
C LEU A 205 -1.38 8.36 -1.16
N LYS A 206 -1.05 9.64 -1.25
CA LYS A 206 -1.36 10.46 -2.44
C LYS A 206 -0.53 10.05 -3.66
N ALA A 207 0.76 9.80 -3.47
CA ALA A 207 1.69 9.37 -4.52
C ALA A 207 2.96 8.79 -3.85
N PRO A 208 3.04 7.48 -3.58
CA PRO A 208 4.11 6.87 -2.80
C PRO A 208 5.52 7.15 -3.34
N THR A 209 5.68 7.15 -4.67
CA THR A 209 6.97 7.43 -5.30
C THR A 209 7.36 8.91 -5.18
N ALA A 210 6.43 9.83 -5.45
CA ALA A 210 6.70 11.27 -5.45
C ALA A 210 6.94 11.85 -4.05
N TYR A 211 6.32 11.27 -3.04
CA TYR A 211 6.43 11.70 -1.64
C TYR A 211 7.25 10.73 -0.78
N SER A 212 8.04 9.86 -1.41
CA SER A 212 8.92 8.94 -0.69
C SER A 212 9.93 9.71 0.17
N PRO A 213 9.97 9.51 1.49
CA PRO A 213 10.92 10.19 2.36
C PRO A 213 12.35 9.71 2.16
N VAL A 214 12.54 8.56 1.51
CA VAL A 214 13.84 8.00 1.15
C VAL A 214 14.37 8.59 -0.16
N ARG A 215 13.50 8.69 -1.19
CA ARG A 215 13.89 9.15 -2.54
C ARG A 215 13.77 10.66 -2.70
N ASN A 216 12.75 11.27 -2.10
CA ASN A 216 12.37 12.68 -2.28
C ASN A 216 12.08 13.34 -0.91
N PRO A 217 13.07 13.49 -0.01
CA PRO A 217 12.86 13.93 1.36
C PRO A 217 12.21 15.32 1.46
N GLU A 218 12.54 16.26 0.56
CA GLU A 218 11.93 17.58 0.54
C GLU A 218 10.44 17.55 0.20
N ASN A 219 10.06 16.76 -0.81
CA ASN A 219 8.66 16.57 -1.18
C ASN A 219 7.89 15.88 -0.06
N ALA A 220 8.50 14.89 0.59
CA ALA A 220 7.95 14.19 1.73
C ALA A 220 7.71 15.15 2.91
N ASN A 221 8.68 16.02 3.25
CA ASN A 221 8.54 17.05 4.28
C ASN A 221 7.38 18.00 3.96
N ARG A 222 7.32 18.52 2.72
CA ARG A 222 6.23 19.39 2.28
C ARG A 222 4.87 18.69 2.41
N ARG A 223 4.78 17.43 1.97
CA ARG A 223 3.52 16.67 2.04
C ARG A 223 3.11 16.33 3.47
N ARG A 224 4.06 15.93 4.34
CA ARG A 224 3.83 15.77 5.78
C ARG A 224 3.23 17.04 6.39
N ASN A 225 3.81 18.20 6.11
CA ASN A 225 3.33 19.47 6.65
C ASN A 225 1.91 19.80 6.18
N VAL A 226 1.53 19.39 4.94
CA VAL A 226 0.13 19.49 4.49
C VAL A 226 -0.78 18.62 5.35
N VAL A 227 -0.36 17.38 5.68
CA VAL A 227 -1.16 16.48 6.55
C VAL A 227 -1.28 17.07 7.96
N LEU A 228 -0.17 17.53 8.56
CA LEU A 228 -0.17 18.19 9.88
C LEU A 228 -1.10 19.42 9.88
N GLY A 229 -1.09 20.22 8.80
CA GLY A 229 -2.00 21.35 8.64
C GLY A 229 -3.48 20.95 8.56
N GLN A 230 -3.80 19.79 7.96
CA GLN A 230 -5.17 19.26 8.01
C GLN A 230 -5.54 18.79 9.41
N MET A 231 -4.62 18.12 10.13
CA MET A 231 -4.86 17.72 11.52
C MET A 231 -5.12 18.93 12.42
N GLN A 232 -4.35 20.00 12.26
CA GLN A 232 -4.55 21.25 13.00
C GLN A 232 -5.90 21.91 12.63
N LYS A 233 -6.24 21.96 11.34
CA LYS A 233 -7.51 22.52 10.85
C LYS A 233 -8.75 21.85 11.46
N TYR A 234 -8.67 20.55 11.70
CA TYR A 234 -9.75 19.76 12.30
C TYR A 234 -9.57 19.52 13.80
N ASN A 235 -8.69 20.30 14.46
CA ASN A 235 -8.45 20.30 15.91
C ASN A 235 -7.95 18.95 16.48
N TYR A 236 -7.27 18.13 15.68
CA TYR A 236 -6.61 16.91 16.16
C TYR A 236 -5.25 17.19 16.80
N ILE A 237 -4.61 18.30 16.43
CA ILE A 237 -3.40 18.83 17.06
C ILE A 237 -3.55 20.35 17.28
N SER A 238 -2.84 20.87 18.26
CA SER A 238 -2.80 22.31 18.53
C SER A 238 -1.95 23.08 17.51
N GLU A 239 -2.12 24.42 17.45
CA GLU A 239 -1.28 25.26 16.61
C GLU A 239 0.20 25.21 17.03
N GLN A 240 0.44 25.08 18.33
CA GLN A 240 1.80 24.95 18.86
C GLN A 240 2.45 23.65 18.41
N GLU A 241 1.76 22.51 18.53
CA GLU A 241 2.24 21.21 18.03
C GLU A 241 2.47 21.24 16.51
N PHE A 242 1.58 21.85 15.76
CA PHE A 242 1.78 22.03 14.32
C PHE A 242 3.07 22.77 14.01
N LYS A 243 3.34 23.90 14.66
CA LYS A 243 4.56 24.69 14.47
C LYS A 243 5.81 23.90 14.83
N GLU A 244 5.78 23.20 15.97
CA GLU A 244 6.90 22.38 16.43
C GLU A 244 7.18 21.23 15.48
N LYS A 245 6.17 20.40 15.18
CA LYS A 245 6.31 19.19 14.35
C LYS A 245 6.63 19.52 12.89
N SER A 246 6.13 20.62 12.35
CA SER A 246 6.40 21.02 10.96
C SER A 246 7.81 21.58 10.74
N ALA A 247 8.44 22.15 11.78
CA ALA A 247 9.80 22.68 11.71
C ALA A 247 10.87 21.56 11.71
N ASN A 248 10.58 20.42 12.32
CA ASN A 248 11.53 19.32 12.45
C ASN A 248 11.67 18.53 11.13
N PRO A 249 12.88 18.06 10.78
CA PRO A 249 13.05 17.13 9.66
C PRO A 249 12.42 15.77 9.97
N ILE A 250 12.06 15.01 8.92
CA ILE A 250 11.60 13.64 9.08
C ILE A 250 12.75 12.78 9.60
N LYS A 251 12.54 12.12 10.74
CA LYS A 251 13.50 11.17 11.32
C LYS A 251 13.12 9.76 10.90
N LEU A 252 13.75 9.25 9.86
CA LEU A 252 13.55 7.88 9.40
C LEU A 252 14.39 6.90 10.23
N ARG A 253 13.81 5.73 10.50
CA ARG A 253 14.53 4.51 10.90
C ARG A 253 14.32 3.47 9.79
N PHE A 254 14.76 3.85 8.58
CA PHE A 254 14.50 3.09 7.38
C PHE A 254 15.16 1.72 7.44
N ASN A 255 14.33 0.71 7.53
CA ASN A 255 14.71 -0.69 7.51
C ASN A 255 13.94 -1.37 6.37
N PRO A 256 14.44 -1.28 5.12
CA PRO A 256 13.80 -1.98 4.02
C PRO A 256 13.81 -3.46 4.35
N GLN A 257 12.63 -4.05 4.49
CA GLN A 257 12.56 -5.50 4.53
C GLN A 257 13.07 -5.99 3.18
N SER A 258 14.30 -6.42 3.18
CA SER A 258 14.90 -7.12 2.06
C SER A 258 14.09 -8.40 1.83
N HIS A 259 13.94 -8.82 0.58
CA HIS A 259 13.54 -10.18 0.26
C HIS A 259 14.46 -11.23 0.91
N ASP A 260 15.50 -10.75 1.58
CA ASP A 260 16.55 -11.48 2.25
C ASP A 260 16.24 -11.84 3.72
N GLU A 261 15.09 -11.39 4.31
CA GLU A 261 14.68 -11.86 5.62
C GLU A 261 14.23 -13.33 5.58
N GLY A 262 14.79 -14.12 6.47
CA GLY A 262 14.64 -15.59 6.50
C GLY A 262 15.88 -16.30 5.97
N ILE A 263 15.87 -17.62 6.05
CA ILE A 263 16.98 -18.45 5.58
C ILE A 263 16.83 -18.79 4.09
N ALA A 264 17.92 -19.25 3.47
CA ALA A 264 17.98 -19.73 2.07
C ALA A 264 17.53 -18.68 1.04
N THR A 265 17.95 -17.44 1.16
CA THR A 265 17.55 -16.31 0.34
C THR A 265 17.73 -16.55 -1.16
N TYR A 266 18.90 -16.98 -1.59
CA TYR A 266 19.20 -17.29 -2.99
C TYR A 266 18.34 -18.41 -3.54
N PHE A 267 18.12 -19.46 -2.72
CA PHE A 267 17.24 -20.55 -3.09
C PHE A 267 15.79 -20.08 -3.26
N ARG A 268 15.29 -19.24 -2.37
CA ARG A 268 13.93 -18.68 -2.46
C ARG A 268 13.76 -17.81 -3.72
N GLU A 269 14.80 -17.08 -4.12
CA GLU A 269 14.79 -16.30 -5.36
C GLU A 269 14.76 -17.19 -6.60
N MET A 270 15.57 -18.26 -6.61
CA MET A 270 15.52 -19.28 -7.65
C MET A 270 14.13 -19.95 -7.72
N LEU A 271 13.60 -20.32 -6.56
CA LEU A 271 12.26 -20.92 -6.45
C LEU A 271 11.15 -19.97 -6.93
N ARG A 272 11.26 -18.67 -6.65
CA ARG A 272 10.34 -17.66 -7.15
C ARG A 272 10.28 -17.64 -8.68
N ASN A 273 11.43 -17.69 -9.33
CA ASN A 273 11.51 -17.70 -10.78
C ASN A 273 10.95 -19.03 -11.36
N TYR A 274 11.26 -20.16 -10.74
CA TYR A 274 10.68 -21.45 -11.11
C TYR A 274 9.14 -21.43 -10.98
N MET A 275 8.61 -20.95 -9.87
CA MET A 275 7.18 -20.90 -9.63
C MET A 275 6.45 -19.92 -10.56
N LYS A 276 7.08 -18.83 -11.00
CA LYS A 276 6.50 -17.95 -12.03
C LYS A 276 6.27 -18.69 -13.35
N GLU A 277 7.22 -19.52 -13.78
CA GLU A 277 7.06 -20.33 -14.99
C GLU A 277 6.01 -21.44 -14.79
N TRP A 278 6.00 -22.09 -13.62
CA TRP A 278 4.99 -23.08 -13.27
C TRP A 278 3.57 -22.49 -13.30
N CYS A 279 3.36 -21.31 -12.75
CA CYS A 279 2.07 -20.61 -12.74
C CYS A 279 1.52 -20.30 -14.15
N LYS A 280 2.39 -20.11 -15.16
CA LYS A 280 1.95 -19.88 -16.55
C LYS A 280 1.24 -21.08 -17.18
N THR A 281 1.52 -22.28 -16.70
CA THR A 281 1.04 -23.55 -17.29
C THR A 281 0.01 -24.26 -16.42
N HIS A 282 -0.24 -23.74 -15.20
CA HIS A 282 -1.18 -24.35 -14.25
C HIS A 282 -2.34 -23.40 -13.95
N TYR A 283 -3.54 -23.98 -13.93
CA TYR A 283 -4.79 -23.24 -13.84
C TYR A 283 -5.53 -23.62 -12.57
N LYS A 284 -6.22 -22.66 -12.00
CA LYS A 284 -7.18 -22.85 -10.91
C LYS A 284 -8.48 -23.50 -11.44
N ALA A 285 -9.32 -23.97 -10.53
CA ALA A 285 -10.61 -24.54 -10.87
C ALA A 285 -11.54 -23.58 -11.66
N ASN A 286 -11.31 -22.27 -11.55
CA ASN A 286 -12.06 -21.25 -12.28
C ASN A 286 -11.45 -20.91 -13.66
N GLY A 287 -10.41 -21.63 -14.11
CA GLY A 287 -9.74 -21.41 -15.40
C GLY A 287 -8.69 -20.29 -15.42
N GLU A 288 -8.47 -19.58 -14.32
CA GLU A 288 -7.40 -18.58 -14.19
C GLU A 288 -6.07 -19.24 -13.88
N ASN A 289 -4.96 -18.66 -14.34
CA ASN A 289 -3.63 -19.08 -13.93
C ASN A 289 -3.40 -18.80 -12.44
N TYR A 290 -2.58 -19.64 -11.80
CA TYR A 290 -2.04 -19.32 -10.48
C TYR A 290 -1.14 -18.08 -10.54
N ASP A 291 -1.10 -17.32 -9.45
CA ASP A 291 -0.18 -16.19 -9.26
C ASP A 291 0.61 -16.41 -7.96
N VAL A 292 1.92 -16.63 -8.09
CA VAL A 292 2.80 -16.88 -6.95
C VAL A 292 2.83 -15.72 -5.93
N HIS A 293 2.45 -14.51 -6.35
CA HIS A 293 2.45 -13.33 -5.49
C HIS A 293 1.10 -13.03 -4.83
N LYS A 294 0.02 -13.73 -5.24
CA LYS A 294 -1.35 -13.37 -4.83
C LYS A 294 -2.15 -14.50 -4.23
N ASP A 295 -1.85 -15.73 -4.59
CA ASP A 295 -2.72 -16.86 -4.30
C ASP A 295 -2.38 -17.60 -3.00
N GLY A 296 -1.34 -17.16 -2.26
CA GLY A 296 -0.98 -17.75 -0.97
C GLY A 296 -0.62 -19.23 -1.07
N LEU A 297 0.18 -19.58 -2.06
CA LEU A 297 0.61 -20.98 -2.25
C LEU A 297 1.46 -21.42 -1.06
N LYS A 298 1.40 -22.70 -0.74
CA LYS A 298 2.31 -23.35 0.23
C LYS A 298 3.27 -24.23 -0.52
N ILE A 299 4.55 -23.91 -0.46
CA ILE A 299 5.60 -24.63 -1.16
C ILE A 299 6.44 -25.39 -0.14
N TYR A 300 6.42 -26.71 -0.21
CA TYR A 300 7.24 -27.56 0.60
C TYR A 300 8.49 -27.92 -0.17
N THR A 301 9.65 -27.69 0.42
CA THR A 301 10.96 -27.92 -0.19
C THR A 301 11.70 -29.07 0.50
N THR A 302 12.82 -29.49 -0.08
CA THR A 302 13.71 -30.52 0.48
C THR A 302 14.86 -29.90 1.31
N ILE A 303 14.82 -28.58 1.57
CA ILE A 303 15.85 -27.92 2.39
C ILE A 303 15.70 -28.34 3.85
N ASN A 304 16.79 -28.81 4.42
CA ASN A 304 16.88 -29.04 5.86
C ASN A 304 17.15 -27.71 6.58
N TYR A 305 16.19 -27.28 7.40
CA TYR A 305 16.23 -25.98 8.10
C TYR A 305 17.49 -25.79 8.96
N LYS A 306 17.85 -26.81 9.76
CA LYS A 306 18.99 -26.73 10.68
C LYS A 306 20.33 -26.66 9.92
N MET A 307 20.48 -27.50 8.90
CA MET A 307 21.70 -27.50 8.07
C MET A 307 21.87 -26.17 7.35
N GLN A 308 20.78 -25.63 6.78
CA GLN A 308 20.80 -24.33 6.10
C GLN A 308 21.22 -23.20 7.06
N LYS A 309 20.65 -23.21 8.28
CA LYS A 309 21.00 -22.22 9.30
C LYS A 309 22.48 -22.28 9.68
N TYR A 310 23.00 -23.48 9.95
CA TYR A 310 24.43 -23.65 10.24
C TYR A 310 25.34 -23.22 9.09
N ALA A 311 24.94 -23.50 7.86
CA ALA A 311 25.71 -23.06 6.69
C ALA A 311 25.76 -21.52 6.59
N GLU A 312 24.65 -20.82 6.79
CA GLU A 312 24.59 -19.36 6.77
C GLU A 312 25.37 -18.72 7.91
N GLU A 313 25.31 -19.31 9.12
CA GLU A 313 26.09 -18.87 10.26
C GLU A 313 27.60 -19.00 9.99
N ALA A 314 28.04 -20.16 9.46
CA ALA A 314 29.44 -20.38 9.11
C ALA A 314 29.94 -19.43 8.01
N VAL A 315 29.14 -19.19 6.99
CA VAL A 315 29.45 -18.19 5.94
C VAL A 315 29.59 -16.81 6.53
N LYS A 316 28.66 -16.38 7.37
CA LYS A 316 28.69 -15.06 8.01
C LYS A 316 29.93 -14.88 8.89
N GLU A 317 30.28 -15.88 9.68
CA GLU A 317 31.47 -15.86 10.56
C GLU A 317 32.75 -15.76 9.72
N HIS A 318 32.87 -16.61 8.70
CA HIS A 318 34.05 -16.64 7.83
C HIS A 318 34.24 -15.34 7.06
N PHE A 319 33.17 -14.82 6.43
CA PHE A 319 33.27 -13.55 5.70
C PHE A 319 33.51 -12.34 6.61
N THR A 320 33.04 -12.36 7.86
CA THR A 320 33.36 -11.31 8.83
C THR A 320 34.84 -11.30 9.15
N SER A 321 35.44 -12.47 9.31
CA SER A 321 36.88 -12.61 9.53
C SER A 321 37.69 -12.14 8.30
N LEU A 322 37.34 -12.63 7.11
CA LEU A 322 37.97 -12.21 5.84
C LEU A 322 37.88 -10.70 5.61
N GLN A 323 36.72 -10.10 5.88
CA GLN A 323 36.54 -8.64 5.73
C GLN A 323 37.44 -7.86 6.69
N SER A 324 37.61 -8.34 7.91
CA SER A 324 38.51 -7.75 8.88
C SER A 324 39.96 -7.82 8.41
N GLU A 325 40.43 -8.97 7.89
CA GLU A 325 41.76 -9.13 7.32
C GLU A 325 41.97 -8.26 6.09
N PHE A 326 41.00 -8.22 5.19
CA PHE A 326 41.03 -7.35 4.02
C PHE A 326 41.21 -5.89 4.40
N PHE A 327 40.47 -5.39 5.39
CA PHE A 327 40.66 -4.02 5.87
C PHE A 327 42.01 -3.78 6.53
N LYS A 328 42.60 -4.76 7.18
CA LYS A 328 43.96 -4.67 7.72
C LYS A 328 45.00 -4.54 6.59
N HIS A 329 44.86 -5.39 5.55
CA HIS A 329 45.77 -5.38 4.41
C HIS A 329 45.66 -4.13 3.54
N THR A 330 44.47 -3.56 3.43
CA THR A 330 44.22 -2.35 2.63
C THR A 330 44.42 -1.05 3.42
N LYS A 331 44.71 -1.15 4.70
CA LYS A 331 45.00 0.01 5.55
C LYS A 331 46.25 0.74 5.07
N GLY A 332 46.06 1.96 4.53
CA GLY A 332 47.15 2.78 4.00
C GLY A 332 47.18 2.92 2.49
N TYR A 333 46.35 2.19 1.75
CA TYR A 333 46.12 2.51 0.35
C TYR A 333 45.32 3.84 0.26
N LYS A 334 45.88 4.82 -0.49
CA LYS A 334 45.21 6.12 -0.69
C LYS A 334 43.89 6.01 -1.42
N ASP A 335 43.77 4.98 -2.22
CA ASP A 335 42.56 4.63 -2.94
C ASP A 335 42.17 3.20 -2.61
N ALA A 336 40.86 2.91 -2.47
CA ALA A 336 40.41 1.54 -2.37
C ALA A 336 40.91 0.75 -3.60
N PRO A 337 41.25 -0.56 -3.49
CA PRO A 337 41.93 -1.31 -4.56
C PRO A 337 41.20 -1.28 -5.90
N PHE A 338 39.98 -0.76 -5.95
CA PHE A 338 39.12 -0.68 -7.15
C PHE A 338 38.87 0.76 -7.62
N THR A 339 39.48 1.80 -7.02
CA THR A 339 39.17 3.20 -7.41
C THR A 339 39.80 3.63 -8.73
N GLY A 340 40.84 2.95 -9.22
CA GLY A 340 41.42 3.20 -10.55
C GLY A 340 40.86 2.35 -11.67
N ILE A 341 40.18 1.27 -11.34
CA ILE A 341 39.55 0.37 -12.28
C ILE A 341 38.02 0.57 -12.12
N ARG A 342 37.34 0.99 -13.15
CA ARG A 342 35.87 0.89 -13.20
C ARG A 342 35.52 -0.58 -13.11
N SER A 343 35.41 -1.12 -11.88
CA SER A 343 34.93 -2.46 -11.68
C SER A 343 33.47 -2.53 -12.15
N GLU A 344 33.09 -3.66 -12.67
CA GLU A 344 31.71 -3.95 -13.06
C GLU A 344 30.76 -3.69 -11.89
N GLU A 345 31.17 -3.92 -10.66
CA GLU A 345 30.41 -3.62 -9.44
C GLU A 345 30.12 -2.12 -9.23
N ARG A 346 31.01 -1.20 -9.67
CA ARG A 346 30.69 0.23 -9.69
C ARG A 346 29.70 0.60 -10.77
N ARG A 347 29.66 -0.14 -11.88
CA ARG A 347 28.61 -0.03 -12.90
C ARG A 347 27.29 -0.50 -12.34
N VAL A 348 27.23 -1.69 -11.73
CA VAL A 348 26.03 -2.24 -11.10
C VAL A 348 25.50 -1.31 -10.00
N GLY A 349 26.33 -0.75 -9.15
CA GLY A 349 25.93 0.24 -8.15
C GLY A 349 25.43 1.56 -8.72
N LYS A 350 25.96 2.01 -9.88
CA LYS A 350 25.46 3.20 -10.60
C LYS A 350 24.19 2.91 -11.40
N GLU A 351 24.14 1.78 -12.05
CA GLU A 351 22.94 1.34 -12.77
C GLU A 351 21.77 1.10 -11.83
N CYS A 352 21.99 0.48 -10.66
CA CYS A 352 20.96 0.43 -9.60
C CYS A 352 20.56 1.83 -9.09
N HIS A 353 21.45 2.81 -9.09
CA HIS A 353 21.11 4.18 -8.66
C HIS A 353 20.36 4.96 -9.75
N ASP A 354 20.60 4.64 -11.02
CA ASP A 354 19.97 5.31 -12.17
C ASP A 354 18.66 4.63 -12.60
N GLU A 355 18.53 3.30 -12.44
CA GLU A 355 17.25 2.59 -12.66
C GLU A 355 16.26 2.74 -11.49
N CYS A 356 16.74 3.16 -10.31
CA CYS A 356 15.90 3.51 -9.17
C CYS A 356 15.48 4.98 -9.13
N ARG A 357 15.77 5.75 -10.18
CA ARG A 357 15.20 7.08 -10.43
C ARG A 357 14.03 6.97 -11.38
#